data_dcf80192ef4dec3720c3644b92dbb82f
#
_entry.id   dcf80192ef4dec3720c3644b92dbb82f
#
_cell.length_a   1.000
_cell.length_b   1.000
_cell.length_c   1.000
_cell.angle_alpha   90.00
_cell.angle_beta   90.00
_cell.angle_gamma   90.00
#
_symmetry.space_group_name_H-M   'P 1'
#
loop_
_entity.id
_entity.type
_entity.pdbx_description
1 polymer ?
#
loop_
_entity_poly.entity_id
_entity_poly.type
_entity_poly.pdbx_seq_one_letter_code
_entity_poly.pdbx_strand_id
1 'polypeptide(L)'
;MHIYVDADACPVKKEVEQVATRHAINVSIVSNGGIRPSQNPIMRIIVVDKGPDEADKYIANAIIAGDIVVTADIPLAARVIENGGSAIKHNGEIITENNVGNILAMRDLMTDLRSADPFAKQNHKQFSKSDKSRFLNALEKLIQQS
;
A
#
# COMPACT_ATOMS: atom_id res chain seq x y z
N MET A 1 3.10 -7.63 14.48
CA MET A 1 2.65 -7.23 13.11
C MET A 1 1.94 -5.90 13.18
N HIS A 2 2.25 -5.02 12.26
CA HIS A 2 1.63 -3.70 12.14
C HIS A 2 1.33 -3.44 10.66
N ILE A 3 0.22 -2.77 10.36
CA ILE A 3 -0.13 -2.44 8.98
C ILE A 3 0.02 -0.92 8.80
N TYR A 4 0.82 -0.53 7.82
CA TYR A 4 0.98 0.87 7.41
C TYR A 4 0.24 1.09 6.10
N VAL A 5 -0.54 2.16 6.03
CA VAL A 5 -1.30 2.53 4.84
C VAL A 5 -0.78 3.86 4.31
N ASP A 6 -0.33 3.86 3.06
CA ASP A 6 0.01 5.08 2.34
C ASP A 6 -1.32 5.69 1.85
N ALA A 7 -1.78 6.71 2.57
CA ALA A 7 -3.13 7.24 2.39
C ALA A 7 -3.36 7.87 1.02
N ASP A 8 -2.32 8.44 0.41
CA ASP A 8 -2.45 9.17 -0.85
C ASP A 8 -2.77 8.23 -2.03
N ALA A 9 -2.43 6.96 -1.89
CA ALA A 9 -2.57 5.98 -2.97
C ALA A 9 -3.61 4.91 -2.66
N CYS A 10 -4.41 5.05 -1.58
CA CYS A 10 -5.16 3.91 -1.07
C CYS A 10 -6.66 4.16 -0.93
N PRO A 11 -7.48 3.65 -1.86
CA PRO A 11 -8.94 3.68 -1.73
C PRO A 11 -9.50 2.59 -0.82
N VAL A 12 -8.65 1.79 -0.16
CA VAL A 12 -9.08 0.59 0.59
C VAL A 12 -8.96 0.72 2.10
N LYS A 13 -9.05 1.94 2.63
CA LYS A 13 -8.94 2.17 4.09
C LYS A 13 -9.96 1.38 4.90
N LYS A 14 -11.21 1.32 4.43
CA LYS A 14 -12.28 0.58 5.10
C LYS A 14 -12.01 -0.92 5.08
N GLU A 15 -11.49 -1.42 3.99
CA GLU A 15 -11.16 -2.83 3.83
C GLU A 15 -10.01 -3.22 4.77
N VAL A 16 -8.99 -2.37 4.88
CA VAL A 16 -7.88 -2.57 5.82
C VAL A 16 -8.41 -2.59 7.26
N GLU A 17 -9.26 -1.63 7.62
CA GLU A 17 -9.86 -1.56 8.95
C GLU A 17 -10.64 -2.84 9.28
N GLN A 18 -11.44 -3.32 8.33
CA GLN A 18 -12.24 -4.52 8.50
C GLN A 18 -11.38 -5.75 8.81
N VAL A 19 -10.35 -5.98 8.02
CA VAL A 19 -9.47 -7.14 8.20
C VAL A 19 -8.62 -7.00 9.46
N ALA A 20 -8.07 -5.82 9.70
CA ALA A 20 -7.24 -5.56 10.88
C ALA A 20 -8.03 -5.71 12.19
N THR A 21 -9.30 -5.27 12.21
CA THR A 21 -10.17 -5.43 13.37
C THR A 21 -10.41 -6.90 13.67
N ARG A 22 -10.64 -7.70 12.63
CA ARG A 22 -10.85 -9.15 12.76
C ARG A 22 -9.66 -9.84 13.42
N HIS A 23 -8.46 -9.39 13.09
CA HIS A 23 -7.22 -10.01 13.57
C HIS A 23 -6.57 -9.24 14.73
N ALA A 24 -7.19 -8.16 15.20
CA ALA A 24 -6.69 -7.30 16.28
C ALA A 24 -5.29 -6.74 15.98
N ILE A 25 -5.09 -6.27 14.75
CA ILE A 25 -3.81 -5.72 14.28
C ILE A 25 -3.92 -4.20 14.24
N ASN A 26 -2.92 -3.51 14.79
CA ASN A 26 -2.86 -2.04 14.75
C ASN A 26 -2.54 -1.55 13.33
N VAL A 27 -3.18 -0.46 12.93
CA VAL A 27 -3.02 0.16 11.61
C VAL A 27 -2.60 1.62 11.79
N SER A 28 -1.61 2.05 11.04
CA SER A 28 -1.22 3.45 10.94
C SER A 28 -1.46 3.93 9.51
N ILE A 29 -2.34 4.93 9.37
CA ILE A 29 -2.57 5.59 8.08
C ILE A 29 -1.67 6.80 8.02
N VAL A 30 -0.72 6.80 7.11
CA VAL A 30 0.27 7.87 6.97
C VAL A 30 -0.19 8.84 5.89
N SER A 31 -0.34 10.12 6.24
CA SER A 31 -0.97 11.12 5.39
C SER A 31 -0.35 12.50 5.61
N ASN A 32 -0.50 13.37 4.62
CA ASN A 32 -0.16 14.80 4.75
C ASN A 32 -1.25 15.60 5.50
N GLY A 33 -2.31 14.95 5.93
CA GLY A 33 -3.44 15.58 6.60
C GLY A 33 -4.74 15.44 5.79
N GLY A 34 -5.83 15.96 6.33
CA GLY A 34 -7.12 15.95 5.65
C GLY A 34 -7.92 14.63 5.76
N ILE A 35 -7.46 13.70 6.57
CA ILE A 35 -8.16 12.44 6.80
C ILE A 35 -8.90 12.51 8.13
N ARG A 36 -10.17 12.08 8.15
CA ARG A 36 -10.93 11.98 9.38
C ARG A 36 -10.42 10.85 10.25
N PRO A 37 -10.18 11.08 11.54
CA PRO A 37 -9.84 10.00 12.46
C PRO A 37 -10.96 8.97 12.52
N SER A 38 -10.58 7.70 12.60
CA SER A 38 -11.50 6.62 12.85
C SER A 38 -11.81 6.54 14.36
N GLN A 39 -13.03 6.14 14.72
CA GLN A 39 -13.38 5.87 16.11
C GLN A 39 -12.82 4.52 16.58
N ASN A 40 -12.32 3.72 15.67
CA ASN A 40 -11.74 2.41 15.99
C ASN A 40 -10.36 2.59 16.63
N PRO A 41 -10.13 2.09 17.86
CA PRO A 41 -8.87 2.34 18.58
C PRO A 41 -7.64 1.70 17.92
N ILE A 42 -7.80 0.72 17.04
CA ILE A 42 -6.67 0.13 16.31
C ILE A 42 -6.22 0.98 15.14
N MET A 43 -7.05 1.92 14.69
CA MET A 43 -6.74 2.80 13.56
C MET A 43 -6.13 4.10 14.08
N ARG A 44 -4.92 4.40 13.62
CA ARG A 44 -4.19 5.62 13.97
C ARG A 44 -3.86 6.38 12.69
N ILE A 45 -3.98 7.71 12.75
CA ILE A 45 -3.53 8.57 11.68
C ILE A 45 -2.18 9.19 12.07
N ILE A 46 -1.19 9.03 11.19
CA ILE A 46 0.13 9.66 11.32
C ILE A 46 0.18 10.78 10.30
N VAL A 47 0.25 12.02 10.78
CA VAL A 47 0.36 13.19 9.90
C VAL A 47 1.83 13.50 9.69
N VAL A 48 2.25 13.54 8.43
CA VAL A 48 3.62 13.92 8.05
C VAL A 48 3.61 15.25 7.32
N ASP A 49 4.79 15.84 7.16
CA ASP A 49 4.93 17.13 6.47
C ASP A 49 4.47 17.03 5.01
N LYS A 50 4.04 18.16 4.47
CA LYS A 50 3.71 18.25 3.05
C LYS A 50 4.99 18.15 2.23
N GLY A 51 4.99 17.25 1.29
CA GLY A 51 6.12 17.02 0.44
C GLY A 51 5.97 15.70 -0.30
N PRO A 52 6.57 15.53 -1.50
CA PRO A 52 6.34 14.35 -2.34
C PRO A 52 6.98 13.21 -1.61
N ASP A 53 7.55 12.78 -0.89
CA ASP A 53 8.10 11.53 -0.36
C ASP A 53 8.06 11.44 1.18
N GLU A 54 7.35 12.36 1.85
CA GLU A 54 7.36 12.38 3.32
C GLU A 54 6.67 11.15 3.93
N ALA A 55 5.54 10.73 3.35
CA ALA A 55 4.87 9.51 3.79
C ALA A 55 5.73 8.27 3.54
N ASP A 56 6.37 8.20 2.38
CA ASP A 56 7.26 7.09 2.01
C ASP A 56 8.44 6.99 2.97
N LYS A 57 9.07 8.11 3.28
CA LYS A 57 10.19 8.16 4.23
C LYS A 57 9.77 7.68 5.62
N TYR A 58 8.61 8.15 6.08
CA TYR A 58 8.10 7.73 7.39
C TYR A 58 7.91 6.22 7.44
N ILE A 59 7.22 5.67 6.45
CA ILE A 59 6.94 4.23 6.40
C ILE A 59 8.23 3.43 6.30
N ALA A 60 9.14 3.82 5.41
CA ALA A 60 10.40 3.11 5.21
C ALA A 60 11.27 3.07 6.48
N ASN A 61 11.21 4.13 7.29
CA ASN A 61 11.97 4.21 8.54
C ASN A 61 11.28 3.48 9.70
N ALA A 62 9.95 3.35 9.67
CA ALA A 62 9.19 2.76 10.74
C ALA A 62 9.03 1.24 10.60
N ILE A 63 9.11 0.72 9.40
CA ILE A 63 8.81 -0.69 9.10
C ILE A 63 9.83 -1.61 9.76
N ILE A 64 9.35 -2.73 10.31
CA ILE A 64 10.18 -3.80 10.81
C ILE A 64 9.75 -5.12 10.17
N ALA A 65 10.56 -6.16 10.35
CA ALA A 65 10.27 -7.48 9.80
C ALA A 65 8.90 -7.98 10.27
N GLY A 66 8.10 -8.49 9.35
CA GLY A 66 6.75 -8.98 9.63
C GLY A 66 5.65 -7.95 9.46
N ASP A 67 5.98 -6.67 9.26
CA ASP A 67 4.96 -5.64 9.03
C ASP A 67 4.45 -5.68 7.58
N ILE A 68 3.27 -5.10 7.38
CA ILE A 68 2.61 -5.05 6.07
C ILE A 68 2.42 -3.58 5.69
N VAL A 69 2.69 -3.24 4.43
CA VAL A 69 2.45 -1.90 3.89
C VAL A 69 1.49 -1.98 2.73
N VAL A 70 0.46 -1.13 2.76
CA VAL A 70 -0.49 -0.99 1.65
C VAL A 70 -0.12 0.28 0.88
N THR A 71 0.38 0.10 -0.33
CA THR A 71 0.84 1.21 -1.16
C THR A 71 0.79 0.86 -2.64
N ALA A 72 0.62 1.89 -3.48
CA ALA A 72 0.78 1.78 -4.93
C ALA A 72 2.19 2.21 -5.38
N ASP A 73 3.01 2.70 -4.46
CA ASP A 73 4.37 3.16 -4.74
C ASP A 73 5.33 1.97 -4.75
N ILE A 74 5.79 1.58 -5.92
CA ILE A 74 6.65 0.40 -6.09
C ILE A 74 8.05 0.59 -5.48
N PRO A 75 8.72 1.76 -5.62
CA PRO A 75 9.97 1.99 -4.90
C PRO A 75 9.84 1.85 -3.38
N LEU A 76 8.75 2.33 -2.79
CA LEU A 76 8.49 2.14 -1.35
C LEU A 76 8.32 0.66 -1.04
N ALA A 77 7.54 -0.06 -1.85
CA ALA A 77 7.35 -1.50 -1.68
C ALA A 77 8.67 -2.26 -1.68
N ALA A 78 9.59 -1.90 -2.57
CA ALA A 78 10.92 -2.51 -2.63
C ALA A 78 11.70 -2.30 -1.32
N ARG A 79 11.65 -1.08 -0.76
CA ARG A 79 12.30 -0.78 0.51
C ARG A 79 11.71 -1.59 1.66
N VAL A 80 10.38 -1.73 1.68
CA VAL A 80 9.67 -2.53 2.68
C VAL A 80 10.15 -3.98 2.64
N ILE A 81 10.24 -4.55 1.46
CA ILE A 81 10.69 -5.93 1.27
C ILE A 81 12.14 -6.11 1.72
N GLU A 82 13.01 -5.16 1.42
CA GLU A 82 14.40 -5.18 1.86
C GLU A 82 14.52 -5.22 3.38
N ASN A 83 13.56 -4.61 4.09
CA ASN A 83 13.53 -4.57 5.55
C ASN A 83 12.78 -5.76 6.16
N GLY A 84 12.38 -6.73 5.37
CA GLY A 84 11.70 -7.94 5.85
C GLY A 84 10.19 -7.80 5.99
N GLY A 85 9.61 -6.71 5.54
CA GLY A 85 8.16 -6.51 5.49
C GLY A 85 7.54 -7.06 4.23
N SER A 86 6.22 -6.94 4.14
CA SER A 86 5.44 -7.31 2.96
C SER A 86 4.71 -6.09 2.43
N ALA A 87 4.51 -6.03 1.12
CA ALA A 87 3.78 -4.95 0.49
C ALA A 87 2.63 -5.48 -0.35
N ILE A 88 1.52 -4.74 -0.37
CA ILE A 88 0.33 -5.11 -1.12
C ILE A 88 -0.25 -3.84 -1.76
N LYS A 89 -0.63 -3.95 -3.04
CA LYS A 89 -1.32 -2.88 -3.75
C LYS A 89 -2.82 -2.95 -3.47
N HIS A 90 -3.51 -1.83 -3.68
CA HIS A 90 -4.96 -1.74 -3.46
C HIS A 90 -5.79 -2.68 -4.35
N ASN A 91 -5.22 -3.19 -5.42
CA ASN A 91 -5.90 -4.16 -6.30
C ASN A 91 -5.68 -5.63 -5.85
N GLY A 92 -4.99 -5.85 -4.72
CA GLY A 92 -4.71 -7.18 -4.20
C GLY A 92 -3.42 -7.79 -4.67
N GLU A 93 -2.63 -7.09 -5.49
CA GLU A 93 -1.33 -7.60 -5.93
C GLU A 93 -0.33 -7.57 -4.78
N ILE A 94 0.16 -8.74 -4.40
CA ILE A 94 1.17 -8.88 -3.34
C ILE A 94 2.55 -8.75 -3.97
N ILE A 95 3.38 -7.89 -3.38
CA ILE A 95 4.74 -7.64 -3.84
C ILE A 95 5.70 -8.39 -2.93
N THR A 96 6.55 -9.24 -3.50
CA THR A 96 7.50 -10.09 -2.79
C THR A 96 8.91 -9.90 -3.33
N GLU A 97 9.90 -10.47 -2.65
CA GLU A 97 11.29 -10.48 -3.15
C GLU A 97 11.38 -11.11 -4.53
N ASN A 98 10.53 -12.11 -4.82
CA ASN A 98 10.57 -12.83 -6.08
C ASN A 98 10.05 -12.00 -7.26
N ASN A 99 9.11 -11.08 -7.02
CA ASN A 99 8.46 -10.34 -8.11
C ASN A 99 8.77 -8.85 -8.15
N VAL A 100 9.37 -8.27 -7.11
CA VAL A 100 9.59 -6.83 -7.02
C VAL A 100 10.48 -6.30 -8.16
N GLY A 101 11.48 -7.06 -8.55
CA GLY A 101 12.37 -6.67 -9.65
C GLY A 101 11.63 -6.58 -10.98
N ASN A 102 10.78 -7.56 -11.27
CA ASN A 102 9.97 -7.57 -12.48
C ASN A 102 8.94 -6.44 -12.48
N ILE A 103 8.33 -6.16 -11.34
CA ILE A 103 7.36 -5.08 -11.19
C ILE A 103 8.02 -3.73 -11.42
N LEU A 104 9.23 -3.50 -10.87
CA LEU A 104 10.00 -2.28 -11.10
C LEU A 104 10.36 -2.11 -12.58
N ALA A 105 10.84 -3.17 -13.21
CA ALA A 105 11.19 -3.15 -14.63
C ALA A 105 9.97 -2.84 -15.51
N MET A 106 8.83 -3.45 -15.19
CA MET A 106 7.59 -3.21 -15.93
C MET A 106 7.08 -1.79 -15.72
N ARG A 107 7.20 -1.24 -14.51
CA ARG A 107 6.85 0.15 -14.22
C ARG A 107 7.66 1.12 -15.07
N ASP A 108 8.97 0.91 -15.16
CA ASP A 108 9.86 1.75 -15.96
C ASP A 108 9.50 1.68 -17.44
N LEU A 109 9.24 0.47 -17.96
CA LEU A 109 8.80 0.27 -19.34
C LEU A 109 7.47 0.98 -19.61
N MET A 110 6.50 0.85 -18.72
CA MET A 110 5.19 1.50 -18.87
C MET A 110 5.29 3.02 -18.79
N THR A 111 6.23 3.55 -18.01
CA THR A 111 6.49 4.98 -17.94
C THR A 111 7.04 5.48 -19.29
N ASP A 112 7.97 4.75 -19.88
CA ASP A 112 8.52 5.09 -21.19
C ASP A 112 7.44 5.03 -22.28
N LEU A 113 6.59 4.02 -22.26
CA LEU A 113 5.48 3.89 -23.19
C LEU A 113 4.44 5.02 -23.05
N ARG A 114 4.15 5.46 -21.83
CA ARG A 114 3.25 6.59 -21.59
C ARG A 114 3.83 7.89 -22.13
N SER A 115 5.13 8.07 -22.04
CA SER A 115 5.81 9.23 -22.60
C SER A 115 5.73 9.25 -24.13
N ALA A 116 5.72 8.09 -24.77
CA ALA A 116 5.62 7.94 -26.22
C ALA A 116 4.18 8.01 -26.73
N ASP A 117 3.19 7.63 -25.90
CA ASP A 117 1.77 7.58 -26.28
C ASP A 117 0.92 8.37 -25.29
N PRO A 118 0.50 9.61 -25.64
CA PRO A 118 -0.32 10.42 -24.76
C PRO A 118 -1.70 9.85 -24.47
N PHE A 119 -2.19 8.92 -25.29
CA PHE A 119 -3.50 8.29 -25.08
C PHE A 119 -3.44 7.16 -24.06
N ALA A 120 -2.27 6.66 -23.72
CA ALA A 120 -2.11 5.61 -22.71
C ALA A 120 -2.58 6.05 -21.31
N LYS A 121 -2.60 7.36 -21.03
CA LYS A 121 -3.07 7.92 -19.77
C LYS A 121 -4.58 7.78 -19.56
N GLN A 122 -5.33 7.49 -20.60
CA GLN A 122 -6.80 7.41 -20.52
C GLN A 122 -7.30 6.02 -20.12
N ASN A 123 -6.42 5.05 -19.99
CA ASN A 123 -6.76 3.67 -19.65
C ASN A 123 -6.64 3.36 -18.16
N HIS A 124 -6.92 4.33 -17.29
CA HIS A 124 -6.97 4.08 -15.86
C HIS A 124 -8.20 3.22 -15.54
N LYS A 125 -7.97 2.02 -15.06
CA LYS A 125 -9.02 1.21 -14.49
C LYS A 125 -9.52 1.86 -13.21
N GLN A 126 -10.81 2.15 -13.14
CA GLN A 126 -11.41 2.56 -11.88
C GLN A 126 -11.37 1.40 -10.90
N PHE A 127 -11.24 1.74 -9.63
CA PHE A 127 -11.25 0.77 -8.55
C PHE A 127 -12.64 0.09 -8.49
N SER A 128 -12.68 -1.20 -8.73
CA SER A 128 -13.91 -1.98 -8.86
C SER A 128 -14.20 -2.80 -7.61
N LYS A 129 -15.42 -3.37 -7.53
CA LYS A 129 -15.78 -4.33 -6.48
C LYS A 129 -14.89 -5.58 -6.53
N SER A 130 -14.47 -6.00 -7.72
CA SER A 130 -13.55 -7.12 -7.89
C SER A 130 -12.19 -6.81 -7.28
N ASP A 131 -11.71 -5.59 -7.44
CA ASP A 131 -10.45 -5.15 -6.84
C ASP A 131 -10.53 -5.17 -5.32
N LYS A 132 -11.66 -4.73 -4.74
CA LYS A 132 -11.88 -4.78 -3.30
C LYS A 132 -11.83 -6.21 -2.77
N SER A 133 -12.51 -7.13 -3.45
CA SER A 133 -12.53 -8.54 -3.07
C SER A 133 -11.14 -9.17 -3.14
N ARG A 134 -10.40 -8.89 -4.19
CA ARG A 134 -9.01 -9.37 -4.33
C ARG A 134 -8.12 -8.82 -3.23
N PHE A 135 -8.29 -7.54 -2.91
CA PHE A 135 -7.52 -6.91 -1.84
C PHE A 135 -7.82 -7.55 -0.49
N LEU A 136 -9.10 -7.73 -0.15
CA LEU A 136 -9.51 -8.36 1.11
C LEU A 136 -8.92 -9.76 1.24
N ASN A 137 -9.02 -10.57 0.19
CA ASN A 137 -8.50 -11.93 0.19
C ASN A 137 -6.98 -11.95 0.28
N ALA A 138 -6.30 -11.06 -0.43
CA ALA A 138 -4.84 -11.00 -0.43
C ALA A 138 -4.30 -10.53 0.91
N LEU A 139 -4.91 -9.53 1.53
CA LEU A 139 -4.50 -9.05 2.84
C LEU A 139 -4.70 -10.12 3.91
N GLU A 140 -5.85 -10.80 3.89
CA GLU A 140 -6.13 -11.93 4.77
C GLU A 140 -5.07 -13.01 4.65
N LYS A 141 -4.71 -13.37 3.43
CA LYS A 141 -3.67 -14.36 3.15
C LYS A 141 -2.31 -13.95 3.71
N LEU A 142 -1.91 -12.68 3.52
CA LEU A 142 -0.66 -12.17 4.06
C LEU A 142 -0.61 -12.28 5.59
N ILE A 143 -1.70 -11.95 6.26
CA ILE A 143 -1.78 -12.02 7.72
C ILE A 143 -1.67 -13.47 8.19
N GLN A 144 -2.35 -14.39 7.52
CA GLN A 144 -2.34 -15.80 7.89
C GLN A 144 -0.99 -16.48 7.66
N GLN A 145 -0.21 -15.98 6.71
CA GLN A 145 1.12 -16.54 6.40
C GLN A 145 2.23 -16.02 7.33
N SER A 146 1.92 -15.05 8.15
CA SER A 146 2.90 -14.41 9.03
C SER A 146 3.06 -15.12 10.37
#